data_0ae698017432b5baf1ebc92d72254c64
#
_entry.id   0ae698017432b5baf1ebc92d72254c64
#
_cell.length_a   1.000
_cell.length_b   1.000
_cell.length_c   1.000
_cell.angle_alpha   90.00
_cell.angle_beta   90.00
_cell.angle_gamma   90.00
#
_symmetry.space_group_name_H-M   'P 1'
#
loop_
_entity.id
_entity.type
_entity.pdbx_description
1 polymer ?
#
loop_
_entity_poly.entity_id
_entity_poly.type
_entity_poly.pdbx_seq_one_letter_code
_entity_poly.pdbx_strand_id
1 'polypeptide(L)'
;MNNKIVKKYKIAVIGGGFSGLLCAIKLNEAFNGQVTLLERNDRLCKKIASTGNGRGNISNKVVNENFYHGDVALVKACLKRYSNDSLIQFFKECGLLTVEENGRIYPSSMQASSICDVLRLKAKSENLDVKLQYFVTDIKREKSGYMINNELFCEKIVVCVGGKSMKNFGTDGNLIPILKRLGEEFTELYPSLVQLKTQTDKIKGLKGVKQQANASLYDGEKLLKTFSG
;
A
#
# COMPACT_ATOMS: atom_id res chain seq x y z
N MET A 1 -40.71 -4.68 2.57
CA MET A 1 -39.42 -4.27 1.95
C MET A 1 -38.65 -3.46 2.99
N ASN A 2 -37.59 -4.01 3.56
CA ASN A 2 -36.76 -3.25 4.50
C ASN A 2 -36.03 -2.16 3.72
N ASN A 3 -36.41 -0.91 3.93
CA ASN A 3 -35.66 0.25 3.46
C ASN A 3 -34.29 0.24 4.16
N LYS A 4 -33.30 -0.41 3.57
CA LYS A 4 -31.92 -0.37 4.04
C LYS A 4 -31.47 1.09 3.92
N ILE A 5 -31.17 1.74 5.06
CA ILE A 5 -30.69 3.12 5.06
C ILE A 5 -29.34 3.15 4.35
N VAL A 6 -29.32 3.78 3.18
CA VAL A 6 -28.07 3.97 2.41
C VAL A 6 -27.25 5.09 3.09
N LYS A 7 -26.07 4.74 3.58
CA LYS A 7 -25.11 5.73 4.09
C LYS A 7 -24.51 6.53 2.93
N LYS A 8 -24.40 7.85 3.09
CA LYS A 8 -23.90 8.75 2.05
C LYS A 8 -22.62 9.42 2.50
N TYR A 9 -21.63 9.45 1.60
CA TYR A 9 -20.33 10.12 1.79
C TYR A 9 -19.97 10.90 0.52
N LYS A 10 -19.11 11.89 0.65
CA LYS A 10 -18.48 12.50 -0.53
C LYS A 10 -17.47 11.55 -1.16
N ILE A 11 -16.63 10.93 -0.33
CA ILE A 11 -15.56 10.09 -0.83
C ILE A 11 -15.52 8.79 -0.04
N ALA A 12 -15.42 7.66 -0.76
CA ALA A 12 -15.05 6.37 -0.19
C ALA A 12 -13.64 5.99 -0.64
N VAL A 13 -12.74 5.75 0.31
CA VAL A 13 -11.40 5.20 0.06
C VAL A 13 -11.47 3.70 0.29
N ILE A 14 -11.11 2.91 -0.70
CA ILE A 14 -11.16 1.44 -0.67
C ILE A 14 -9.75 0.89 -0.47
N GLY A 15 -9.51 0.24 0.66
CA GLY A 15 -8.23 -0.33 1.08
C GLY A 15 -7.54 0.48 2.16
N GLY A 16 -7.46 -0.08 3.37
CA GLY A 16 -6.84 0.52 4.57
C GLY A 16 -5.35 0.18 4.72
N GLY A 17 -4.64 -0.04 3.61
CA GLY A 17 -3.19 -0.10 3.56
C GLY A 17 -2.54 1.28 3.76
N PHE A 18 -1.22 1.36 3.61
CA PHE A 18 -0.48 2.61 3.81
C PHE A 18 -1.04 3.78 2.97
N SER A 19 -1.11 3.59 1.65
CA SER A 19 -1.58 4.64 0.73
C SER A 19 -3.03 5.04 0.96
N GLY A 20 -3.92 4.06 1.23
CA GLY A 20 -5.33 4.35 1.45
C GLY A 20 -5.58 5.05 2.77
N LEU A 21 -4.91 4.65 3.83
CA LEU A 21 -5.07 5.30 5.14
C LEU A 21 -4.53 6.74 5.11
N LEU A 22 -3.36 6.96 4.52
CA LEU A 22 -2.80 8.30 4.34
C LEU A 22 -3.73 9.20 3.50
N CYS A 23 -4.22 8.67 2.38
CA CYS A 23 -5.15 9.36 1.51
C CYS A 23 -6.46 9.70 2.25
N ALA A 24 -7.04 8.74 2.98
CA ALA A 24 -8.28 8.96 3.72
C ALA A 24 -8.13 10.02 4.82
N ILE A 25 -7.01 10.02 5.56
CA ILE A 25 -6.71 11.06 6.56
C ILE A 25 -6.69 12.45 5.90
N LYS A 26 -5.93 12.61 4.82
CA LYS A 26 -5.82 13.90 4.13
C LYS A 26 -7.11 14.37 3.49
N LEU A 27 -7.88 13.46 2.92
CA LEU A 27 -9.21 13.78 2.37
C LEU A 27 -10.20 14.13 3.49
N ASN A 28 -10.14 13.45 4.62
CA ASN A 28 -11.05 13.73 5.74
C ASN A 28 -10.82 15.13 6.33
N GLU A 29 -9.57 15.56 6.45
CA GLU A 29 -9.20 16.93 6.81
C GLU A 29 -9.84 17.95 5.81
N ALA A 30 -9.72 17.67 4.49
CA ALA A 30 -10.19 18.57 3.44
C ALA A 30 -11.72 18.59 3.26
N PHE A 31 -12.43 17.50 3.61
CA PHE A 31 -13.88 17.34 3.39
C PHE A 31 -14.69 17.22 4.67
N ASN A 32 -14.15 17.73 5.79
CA ASN A 32 -14.88 17.89 7.07
C ASN A 32 -15.64 16.61 7.51
N GLY A 33 -14.96 15.48 7.52
CA GLY A 33 -15.54 14.21 8.00
C GLY A 33 -16.51 13.51 7.03
N GLN A 34 -16.59 13.94 5.77
CA GLN A 34 -17.46 13.29 4.77
C GLN A 34 -16.73 12.19 3.96
N VAL A 35 -15.73 11.58 4.56
CA VAL A 35 -14.92 10.50 3.97
C VAL A 35 -15.10 9.23 4.77
N THR A 36 -15.18 8.10 4.10
CA THR A 36 -15.12 6.77 4.75
C THR A 36 -13.97 5.95 4.19
N LEU A 37 -13.34 5.16 5.04
CA LEU A 37 -12.30 4.20 4.69
C LEU A 37 -12.82 2.78 4.84
N LEU A 38 -12.81 2.02 3.74
CA LEU A 38 -13.29 0.65 3.67
C LEU A 38 -12.10 -0.31 3.65
N GLU A 39 -11.95 -1.15 4.67
CA GLU A 39 -10.89 -2.14 4.79
C GLU A 39 -11.46 -3.55 4.97
N ARG A 40 -11.02 -4.49 4.14
CA ARG A 40 -11.49 -5.89 4.18
C ARG A 40 -11.00 -6.67 5.40
N ASN A 41 -9.84 -6.30 5.91
CA ASN A 41 -9.24 -6.97 7.05
C ASN A 41 -9.82 -6.45 8.38
N ASP A 42 -9.49 -7.16 9.46
CA ASP A 42 -9.84 -6.82 10.84
C ASP A 42 -9.04 -5.63 11.41
N ARG A 43 -8.01 -5.16 10.68
CA ARG A 43 -7.16 -4.04 11.08
C ARG A 43 -6.52 -3.35 9.89
N LEU A 44 -6.20 -2.07 10.06
CA LEU A 44 -5.49 -1.24 9.09
C LEU A 44 -3.99 -1.61 9.01
N CYS A 45 -3.34 -1.29 7.90
CA CYS A 45 -1.88 -1.35 7.71
C CYS A 45 -1.24 -2.75 7.82
N LYS A 46 -1.98 -3.85 7.62
CA LYS A 46 -1.42 -5.22 7.76
C LYS A 46 -0.15 -5.45 6.94
N LYS A 47 -0.10 -4.99 5.69
CA LYS A 47 1.06 -5.22 4.82
C LYS A 47 2.30 -4.42 5.26
N ILE A 48 2.13 -3.22 5.76
CA ILE A 48 3.23 -2.37 6.25
C ILE A 48 3.98 -3.06 7.40
N ALA A 49 3.27 -3.72 8.30
CA ALA A 49 3.87 -4.40 9.44
C ALA A 49 4.91 -5.46 9.04
N SER A 50 4.89 -5.94 7.78
CA SER A 50 5.85 -6.91 7.26
C SER A 50 6.95 -6.31 6.40
N THR A 51 6.92 -4.99 6.11
CA THR A 51 7.91 -4.34 5.25
C THR A 51 9.26 -4.16 5.94
N GLY A 52 10.33 -4.12 5.16
CA GLY A 52 11.69 -3.94 5.70
C GLY A 52 12.08 -5.00 6.74
N ASN A 53 11.61 -6.25 6.59
CA ASN A 53 11.75 -7.32 7.59
C ASN A 53 11.19 -6.92 8.98
N GLY A 54 10.04 -6.25 9.01
CA GLY A 54 9.39 -5.77 10.23
C GLY A 54 9.91 -4.43 10.75
N ARG A 55 10.94 -3.86 10.11
CA ARG A 55 11.50 -2.54 10.50
C ARG A 55 10.73 -1.35 9.94
N GLY A 56 9.96 -1.53 8.86
CA GLY A 56 9.14 -0.48 8.26
C GLY A 56 9.94 0.51 7.42
N ASN A 57 10.45 0.09 6.28
CA ASN A 57 11.08 1.03 5.35
C ASN A 57 10.02 2.01 4.80
N ILE A 58 10.13 3.29 5.15
CA ILE A 58 9.20 4.35 4.76
C ILE A 58 9.58 4.91 3.39
N SER A 59 10.88 5.18 3.17
CA SER A 59 11.40 5.82 1.98
C SER A 59 12.90 5.57 1.82
N ASN A 60 13.52 6.27 0.86
CA ASN A 60 14.96 6.31 0.68
C ASN A 60 15.45 7.77 0.79
N LYS A 61 16.72 7.95 1.15
CA LYS A 61 17.37 9.26 1.19
C LYS A 61 17.37 9.95 -0.17
N VAL A 62 17.64 9.17 -1.23
CA VAL A 62 17.61 9.65 -2.60
C VAL A 62 16.39 9.06 -3.29
N VAL A 63 15.47 9.94 -3.71
CA VAL A 63 14.27 9.58 -4.47
C VAL A 63 14.18 10.47 -5.70
N ASN A 64 14.24 9.88 -6.87
CA ASN A 64 14.05 10.57 -8.15
C ASN A 64 13.42 9.62 -9.18
N GLU A 65 13.01 10.17 -10.31
CA GLU A 65 12.29 9.45 -11.37
C GLU A 65 13.08 8.28 -11.98
N ASN A 66 14.42 8.29 -11.92
CA ASN A 66 15.27 7.26 -12.55
C ASN A 66 15.19 5.91 -11.83
N PHE A 67 14.66 5.87 -10.59
CA PHE A 67 14.44 4.62 -9.84
C PHE A 67 13.09 3.96 -10.13
N TYR A 68 12.30 4.54 -11.02
CA TYR A 68 10.97 4.04 -11.34
C TYR A 68 10.90 3.51 -12.78
N HIS A 69 10.09 2.49 -12.97
CA HIS A 69 9.77 1.92 -14.28
C HIS A 69 8.29 2.17 -14.61
N GLY A 70 7.98 2.35 -15.89
CA GLY A 70 6.64 2.66 -16.37
C GLY A 70 6.50 4.10 -16.82
N ASP A 71 5.43 4.80 -16.45
CA ASP A 71 5.21 6.21 -16.80
C ASP A 71 6.07 7.14 -15.94
N VAL A 72 7.29 7.38 -16.43
CA VAL A 72 8.27 8.24 -15.75
C VAL A 72 7.80 9.70 -15.67
N ALA A 73 7.01 10.18 -16.64
CA ALA A 73 6.48 11.55 -16.65
C ALA A 73 5.48 11.74 -15.50
N LEU A 74 4.60 10.77 -15.27
CA LEU A 74 3.68 10.77 -14.14
C LEU A 74 4.45 10.72 -12.81
N VAL A 75 5.45 9.85 -12.70
CA VAL A 75 6.30 9.76 -11.50
C VAL A 75 6.96 11.10 -11.19
N LYS A 76 7.58 11.73 -12.18
CA LYS A 76 8.22 13.04 -12.03
C LYS A 76 7.24 14.13 -11.57
N ALA A 77 6.03 14.16 -12.12
CA ALA A 77 4.98 15.07 -11.70
C ALA A 77 4.56 14.83 -10.23
N CYS A 78 4.42 13.58 -9.83
CA CYS A 78 4.10 13.20 -8.45
C CYS A 78 5.22 13.60 -7.48
N LEU A 79 6.48 13.30 -7.78
CA LEU A 79 7.63 13.61 -6.92
C LEU A 79 7.86 15.12 -6.79
N LYS A 80 7.60 15.89 -7.85
CA LYS A 80 7.65 17.35 -7.79
C LYS A 80 6.62 17.93 -6.82
N ARG A 81 5.44 17.32 -6.74
CA ARG A 81 4.35 17.79 -5.87
C ARG A 81 4.45 17.25 -4.45
N TYR A 82 4.92 16.02 -4.30
CA TYR A 82 5.02 15.29 -3.04
C TYR A 82 6.44 14.76 -2.87
N SER A 83 7.32 15.60 -2.35
CA SER A 83 8.72 15.24 -2.14
C SER A 83 8.88 14.24 -1.00
N ASN A 84 10.05 13.59 -0.96
CA ASN A 84 10.44 12.74 0.16
C ASN A 84 10.43 13.51 1.49
N ASP A 85 10.88 14.76 1.49
CA ASP A 85 10.91 15.60 2.69
C ASP A 85 9.49 15.90 3.19
N SER A 86 8.53 16.13 2.28
CA SER A 86 7.13 16.34 2.68
C SER A 86 6.52 15.09 3.33
N LEU A 87 6.91 13.90 2.90
CA LEU A 87 6.49 12.64 3.53
C LEU A 87 7.10 12.48 4.93
N ILE A 88 8.39 12.75 5.08
CA ILE A 88 9.09 12.69 6.37
C ILE A 88 8.51 13.71 7.34
N GLN A 89 8.26 14.94 6.87
CA GLN A 89 7.65 15.99 7.67
C GLN A 89 6.24 15.60 8.14
N PHE A 90 5.42 15.01 7.26
CA PHE A 90 4.11 14.49 7.65
C PHE A 90 4.21 13.47 8.80
N PHE A 91 5.15 12.53 8.73
CA PHE A 91 5.35 11.57 9.81
C PHE A 91 5.80 12.21 11.10
N LYS A 92 6.69 13.21 11.01
CA LYS A 92 7.12 14.00 12.18
C LYS A 92 5.94 14.72 12.85
N GLU A 93 5.04 15.30 12.06
CA GLU A 93 3.80 15.92 12.56
C GLU A 93 2.85 14.90 13.21
N CYS A 94 2.87 13.66 12.75
CA CYS A 94 2.16 12.55 13.39
C CYS A 94 2.87 12.00 14.66
N GLY A 95 4.03 12.56 15.04
CA GLY A 95 4.80 12.10 16.19
C GLY A 95 5.75 10.94 15.91
N LEU A 96 6.01 10.59 14.64
CA LEU A 96 6.94 9.54 14.26
C LEU A 96 8.31 10.14 13.91
N LEU A 97 9.31 9.86 14.71
CA LEU A 97 10.70 10.18 14.38
C LEU A 97 11.26 9.13 13.41
N THR A 98 12.10 9.59 12.49
CA THR A 98 12.72 8.73 11.46
C THR A 98 14.25 8.74 11.59
N VAL A 99 14.88 7.68 11.11
CA VAL A 99 16.33 7.50 11.03
C VAL A 99 16.71 6.99 9.64
N GLU A 100 17.86 7.44 9.14
CA GLU A 100 18.45 6.91 7.92
C GLU A 100 19.45 5.80 8.25
N GLU A 101 19.34 4.68 7.57
CA GLU A 101 20.30 3.57 7.62
C GLU A 101 20.54 3.02 6.21
N ASN A 102 21.76 3.13 5.75
CA ASN A 102 22.19 2.65 4.42
C ASN A 102 21.30 3.18 3.27
N GLY A 103 21.01 4.48 3.29
CA GLY A 103 20.18 5.15 2.29
C GLY A 103 18.69 4.92 2.42
N ARG A 104 18.23 4.15 3.40
CA ARG A 104 16.81 3.87 3.65
C ARG A 104 16.31 4.62 4.87
N ILE A 105 15.07 5.05 4.82
CA ILE A 105 14.43 5.78 5.93
C ILE A 105 13.51 4.82 6.68
N TYR A 106 13.73 4.71 7.98
CA TYR A 106 12.97 3.87 8.91
C TYR A 106 12.38 4.72 10.04
N PRO A 107 11.35 4.23 10.76
CA PRO A 107 11.04 4.79 12.06
C PRO A 107 12.23 4.60 13.01
N SER A 108 12.50 5.56 13.90
CA SER A 108 13.62 5.48 14.85
C SER A 108 13.53 4.30 15.80
N SER A 109 12.32 3.78 16.03
CA SER A 109 12.08 2.53 16.76
C SER A 109 12.53 1.27 16.03
N MET A 110 12.85 1.35 14.73
CA MET A 110 13.13 0.21 13.84
C MET A 110 11.99 -0.83 13.82
N GLN A 111 10.75 -0.40 14.08
CA GLN A 111 9.57 -1.26 14.10
C GLN A 111 8.49 -0.71 13.17
N ALA A 112 8.06 -1.53 12.21
CA ALA A 112 6.99 -1.17 11.28
C ALA A 112 5.63 -0.91 11.96
N SER A 113 5.42 -1.49 13.16
CA SER A 113 4.23 -1.22 13.98
C SER A 113 4.10 0.25 14.33
N SER A 114 5.20 0.96 14.61
CA SER A 114 5.17 2.39 14.93
C SER A 114 4.54 3.24 13.82
N ILE A 115 4.81 2.89 12.54
CA ILE A 115 4.16 3.54 11.40
C ILE A 115 2.65 3.30 11.43
N CYS A 116 2.25 2.05 11.69
CA CYS A 116 0.84 1.67 11.73
C CYS A 116 0.11 2.41 12.86
N ASP A 117 0.75 2.51 14.02
CA ASP A 117 0.13 3.07 15.23
C ASP A 117 -0.05 4.58 15.12
N VAL A 118 0.95 5.33 14.62
CA VAL A 118 0.78 6.77 14.43
C VAL A 118 -0.28 7.10 13.39
N LEU A 119 -0.38 6.33 12.31
CA LEU A 119 -1.43 6.53 11.30
C LEU A 119 -2.82 6.18 11.82
N ARG A 120 -2.96 5.12 12.62
CA ARG A 120 -4.23 4.75 13.27
C ARG A 120 -4.67 5.80 14.29
N LEU A 121 -3.73 6.31 15.10
CA LEU A 121 -3.99 7.39 16.05
C LEU A 121 -4.42 8.66 15.32
N LYS A 122 -3.72 9.04 14.25
CA LYS A 122 -4.10 10.20 13.43
C LYS A 122 -5.49 10.04 12.83
N ALA A 123 -5.82 8.88 12.24
CA ALA A 123 -7.16 8.59 11.73
C ALA A 123 -8.25 8.72 12.79
N LYS A 124 -7.96 8.25 14.02
CA LYS A 124 -8.89 8.37 15.16
C LYS A 124 -9.05 9.82 15.61
N SER A 125 -7.96 10.59 15.70
CA SER A 125 -8.01 12.00 16.11
C SER A 125 -8.78 12.87 15.11
N GLU A 126 -8.76 12.51 13.83
CA GLU A 126 -9.52 13.19 12.77
C GLU A 126 -10.98 12.68 12.64
N ASN A 127 -11.43 11.82 13.54
CA ASN A 127 -12.77 11.19 13.48
C ASN A 127 -13.10 10.56 12.12
N LEU A 128 -12.09 9.97 11.45
CA LEU A 128 -12.29 9.28 10.18
C LEU A 128 -13.22 8.08 10.36
N ASP A 129 -14.29 8.01 9.56
CA ASP A 129 -15.17 6.83 9.55
C ASP A 129 -14.47 5.63 8.89
N VAL A 130 -14.02 4.69 9.71
CA VAL A 130 -13.32 3.48 9.28
C VAL A 130 -14.23 2.27 9.43
N LYS A 131 -14.43 1.54 8.33
CA LYS A 131 -15.17 0.28 8.30
C LYS A 131 -14.18 -0.86 8.08
N LEU A 132 -13.86 -1.56 9.15
CA LEU A 132 -13.09 -2.81 9.12
C LEU A 132 -13.99 -3.99 8.75
N GLN A 133 -13.38 -5.07 8.27
CA GLN A 133 -14.08 -6.27 7.80
C GLN A 133 -15.13 -5.98 6.71
N TYR A 134 -14.94 -4.86 6.00
CA TYR A 134 -15.81 -4.44 4.92
C TYR A 134 -15.23 -4.90 3.57
N PHE A 135 -15.74 -6.01 3.09
CA PHE A 135 -15.32 -6.58 1.80
C PHE A 135 -16.14 -5.96 0.66
N VAL A 136 -15.49 -5.23 -0.23
CA VAL A 136 -16.15 -4.67 -1.43
C VAL A 136 -16.28 -5.78 -2.47
N THR A 137 -17.51 -6.16 -2.75
CA THR A 137 -17.87 -7.22 -3.72
C THR A 137 -18.49 -6.67 -4.99
N ASP A 138 -19.03 -5.44 -4.93
CA ASP A 138 -19.64 -4.79 -6.08
C ASP A 138 -19.52 -3.26 -5.99
N ILE A 139 -19.35 -2.62 -7.14
CA ILE A 139 -19.37 -1.17 -7.32
C ILE A 139 -20.18 -0.90 -8.59
N LYS A 140 -21.24 -0.11 -8.46
CA LYS A 140 -22.08 0.35 -9.56
C LYS A 140 -21.94 1.84 -9.75
N ARG A 141 -21.80 2.27 -11.00
CA ARG A 141 -21.83 3.69 -11.33
C ARG A 141 -23.28 4.18 -11.34
N GLU A 142 -23.54 5.25 -10.63
CA GLU A 142 -24.82 5.97 -10.56
C GLU A 142 -24.71 7.32 -11.28
N LYS A 143 -25.83 8.04 -11.46
CA LYS A 143 -25.84 9.37 -12.13
C LYS A 143 -24.92 10.38 -11.45
N SER A 144 -24.81 10.35 -10.12
CA SER A 144 -24.07 11.34 -9.32
C SER A 144 -22.92 10.73 -8.50
N GLY A 145 -22.57 9.47 -8.71
CA GLY A 145 -21.53 8.81 -7.92
C GLY A 145 -21.49 7.30 -8.09
N TYR A 146 -21.26 6.62 -7.00
CA TYR A 146 -21.07 5.16 -6.96
C TYR A 146 -21.85 4.54 -5.81
N MET A 147 -22.44 3.40 -6.07
CA MET A 147 -23.08 2.53 -5.07
C MET A 147 -22.15 1.36 -4.79
N ILE A 148 -21.73 1.18 -3.53
CA ILE A 148 -20.87 0.08 -3.08
C ILE A 148 -21.70 -0.93 -2.33
N ASN A 149 -21.65 -2.21 -2.71
CA ASN A 149 -22.37 -3.35 -2.10
C ASN A 149 -23.89 -3.12 -1.94
N ASN A 150 -24.51 -2.25 -2.75
CA ASN A 150 -25.92 -1.82 -2.61
C ASN A 150 -26.30 -1.26 -1.23
N GLU A 151 -25.35 -0.67 -0.47
CA GLU A 151 -25.59 -0.15 0.88
C GLU A 151 -24.88 1.16 1.20
N LEU A 152 -23.83 1.53 0.44
CA LEU A 152 -23.06 2.74 0.65
C LEU A 152 -23.00 3.55 -0.65
N PHE A 153 -23.47 4.77 -0.63
CA PHE A 153 -23.34 5.71 -1.74
C PHE A 153 -22.20 6.71 -1.47
N CYS A 154 -21.41 7.00 -2.50
CA CYS A 154 -20.41 8.06 -2.48
C CYS A 154 -20.31 8.76 -3.83
N GLU A 155 -19.97 10.06 -3.80
CA GLU A 155 -19.81 10.85 -5.03
C GLU A 155 -18.54 10.43 -5.78
N LYS A 156 -17.48 10.07 -5.06
CA LYS A 156 -16.18 9.66 -5.62
C LYS A 156 -15.63 8.45 -4.89
N ILE A 157 -14.87 7.63 -5.61
CA ILE A 157 -14.11 6.51 -5.04
C ILE A 157 -12.61 6.74 -5.25
N VAL A 158 -11.80 6.33 -4.26
CA VAL A 158 -10.34 6.24 -4.39
C VAL A 158 -9.96 4.80 -4.10
N VAL A 159 -9.32 4.15 -5.06
CA VAL A 159 -8.97 2.73 -4.95
C VAL A 159 -7.52 2.56 -4.54
N CYS A 160 -7.29 2.02 -3.35
CA CYS A 160 -5.98 1.84 -2.72
C CYS A 160 -5.74 0.37 -2.27
N VAL A 161 -6.28 -0.58 -3.01
CA VAL A 161 -6.26 -2.02 -2.63
C VAL A 161 -4.93 -2.72 -2.94
N GLY A 162 -3.98 -2.03 -3.57
CA GLY A 162 -2.74 -2.62 -4.05
C GLY A 162 -2.96 -3.53 -5.27
N GLY A 163 -1.92 -4.28 -5.63
CA GLY A 163 -1.95 -5.23 -6.74
C GLY A 163 -2.31 -6.66 -6.31
N LYS A 164 -1.46 -7.64 -6.72
CA LYS A 164 -1.67 -9.09 -6.48
C LYS A 164 -0.49 -9.75 -5.75
N SER A 165 0.28 -8.98 -4.99
CA SER A 165 1.58 -9.42 -4.48
C SER A 165 1.55 -10.23 -3.18
N MET A 166 0.55 -10.01 -2.31
CA MET A 166 0.52 -10.63 -0.98
C MET A 166 -0.92 -10.99 -0.56
N LYS A 167 -1.39 -12.12 -1.03
CA LYS A 167 -2.76 -12.61 -0.78
C LYS A 167 -3.11 -12.66 0.71
N ASN A 168 -2.17 -13.11 1.56
CA ASN A 168 -2.38 -13.23 3.00
C ASN A 168 -2.61 -11.89 3.72
N PHE A 169 -2.23 -10.78 3.09
CA PHE A 169 -2.48 -9.42 3.59
C PHE A 169 -3.62 -8.69 2.87
N GLY A 170 -4.38 -9.42 2.03
CA GLY A 170 -5.53 -8.87 1.35
C GLY A 170 -5.24 -8.21 -0.01
N THR A 171 -4.03 -8.37 -0.56
CA THR A 171 -3.70 -7.91 -1.92
C THR A 171 -3.70 -9.09 -2.89
N ASP A 172 -4.89 -9.51 -3.29
CA ASP A 172 -5.15 -10.67 -4.15
C ASP A 172 -5.70 -10.30 -5.53
N GLY A 173 -5.89 -9.00 -5.80
CA GLY A 173 -6.41 -8.48 -7.07
C GLY A 173 -7.93 -8.62 -7.23
N ASN A 174 -8.68 -8.86 -6.16
CA ASN A 174 -10.12 -9.09 -6.21
C ASN A 174 -10.94 -7.94 -6.79
N LEU A 175 -10.46 -6.70 -6.68
CA LEU A 175 -11.14 -5.53 -7.25
C LEU A 175 -10.90 -5.37 -8.76
N ILE A 176 -9.88 -5.98 -9.34
CA ILE A 176 -9.55 -5.82 -10.76
C ILE A 176 -10.74 -6.13 -11.70
N PRO A 177 -11.49 -7.25 -11.52
CA PRO A 177 -12.66 -7.51 -12.35
C PRO A 177 -13.76 -6.44 -12.21
N ILE A 178 -13.93 -5.88 -11.01
CA ILE A 178 -14.93 -4.84 -10.74
C ILE A 178 -14.52 -3.55 -11.46
N LEU A 179 -13.26 -3.15 -11.35
CA LEU A 179 -12.74 -1.94 -11.99
C LEU A 179 -12.77 -2.06 -13.52
N LYS A 180 -12.49 -3.23 -14.07
CA LYS A 180 -12.66 -3.49 -15.52
C LYS A 180 -14.10 -3.25 -15.98
N ARG A 181 -15.10 -3.67 -15.20
CA ARG A 181 -16.53 -3.40 -15.50
C ARG A 181 -16.87 -1.90 -15.43
N LEU A 182 -16.12 -1.12 -14.66
CA LEU A 182 -16.26 0.33 -14.60
C LEU A 182 -15.53 1.07 -15.72
N GLY A 183 -14.80 0.36 -16.60
CA GLY A 183 -14.10 0.91 -17.75
C GLY A 183 -12.60 1.12 -17.55
N GLU A 184 -12.04 0.65 -16.42
CA GLU A 184 -10.59 0.76 -16.19
C GLU A 184 -9.81 -0.32 -16.94
N GLU A 185 -8.70 0.06 -17.54
CA GLU A 185 -7.78 -0.84 -18.22
C GLU A 185 -6.62 -1.24 -17.30
N PHE A 186 -6.14 -2.47 -17.45
CA PHE A 186 -5.05 -3.02 -16.66
C PHE A 186 -4.04 -3.70 -17.57
N THR A 187 -2.77 -3.37 -17.37
CA THR A 187 -1.67 -4.17 -17.91
C THR A 187 -1.61 -5.52 -17.21
N GLU A 188 -1.00 -6.49 -17.84
CA GLU A 188 -0.80 -7.81 -17.24
C GLU A 188 0.09 -7.71 -16.00
N LEU A 189 -0.27 -8.46 -14.94
CA LEU A 189 0.45 -8.44 -13.68
C LEU A 189 1.48 -9.56 -13.64
N TYR A 190 2.74 -9.19 -13.62
CA TYR A 190 3.87 -10.12 -13.45
C TYR A 190 4.54 -9.95 -12.08
N PRO A 191 5.03 -11.03 -11.45
CA PRO A 191 5.83 -10.91 -10.25
C PRO A 191 7.20 -10.29 -10.59
N SER A 192 7.62 -9.26 -9.86
CA SER A 192 8.92 -8.61 -10.05
C SER A 192 9.96 -9.05 -9.01
N LEU A 193 9.52 -9.50 -7.84
CA LEU A 193 10.37 -10.05 -6.79
C LEU A 193 9.80 -11.39 -6.33
N VAL A 194 10.55 -12.45 -6.50
CA VAL A 194 10.15 -13.82 -6.19
C VAL A 194 11.23 -14.57 -5.41
N GLN A 195 10.79 -15.54 -4.62
CA GLN A 195 11.70 -16.49 -3.97
C GLN A 195 12.21 -17.52 -5.00
N LEU A 196 13.48 -17.82 -4.97
CA LEU A 196 14.05 -18.89 -5.76
C LEU A 196 13.78 -20.23 -5.06
N LYS A 197 13.34 -21.22 -5.85
CA LYS A 197 13.34 -22.62 -5.40
C LYS A 197 14.72 -23.21 -5.65
N THR A 198 15.33 -23.75 -4.63
CA THR A 198 16.66 -24.35 -4.69
C THR A 198 16.60 -25.83 -4.31
N GLN A 199 17.71 -26.55 -4.51
CA GLN A 199 17.89 -27.90 -3.97
C GLN A 199 18.03 -27.81 -2.44
N THR A 200 16.96 -28.20 -1.74
CA THR A 200 16.86 -27.99 -0.28
C THR A 200 17.84 -28.82 0.54
N ASP A 201 18.34 -29.94 0.02
CA ASP A 201 19.18 -30.87 0.79
C ASP A 201 20.51 -30.25 1.22
N LYS A 202 21.05 -29.36 0.38
CA LYS A 202 22.31 -28.65 0.67
C LYS A 202 22.20 -27.48 1.62
N ILE A 203 20.99 -26.97 1.83
CA ILE A 203 20.75 -25.70 2.57
C ILE A 203 19.78 -25.83 3.75
N LYS A 204 19.35 -27.05 4.09
CA LYS A 204 18.42 -27.31 5.21
C LYS A 204 18.83 -26.65 6.54
N GLY A 205 20.14 -26.67 6.84
CA GLY A 205 20.69 -26.05 8.04
C GLY A 205 20.76 -24.52 8.05
N LEU A 206 20.49 -23.87 6.91
CA LEU A 206 20.60 -22.40 6.74
C LEU A 206 19.26 -21.68 6.86
N LYS A 207 18.20 -22.37 7.28
CA LYS A 207 16.87 -21.76 7.43
C LYS A 207 16.91 -20.61 8.43
N GLY A 208 16.58 -19.40 7.97
CA GLY A 208 16.55 -18.20 8.81
C GLY A 208 17.90 -17.48 8.93
N VAL A 209 18.97 -18.02 8.35
CA VAL A 209 20.28 -17.37 8.34
C VAL A 209 20.27 -16.22 7.33
N LYS A 210 20.70 -15.04 7.75
CA LYS A 210 21.05 -13.91 6.90
C LYS A 210 22.54 -13.89 6.67
N GLN A 211 22.96 -13.81 5.40
CA GLN A 211 24.38 -13.73 5.05
C GLN A 211 24.58 -12.81 3.86
N GLN A 212 25.66 -12.07 3.87
CA GLN A 212 26.14 -11.40 2.66
C GLN A 212 26.72 -12.43 1.71
N ALA A 213 26.32 -12.39 0.46
CA ALA A 213 26.75 -13.34 -0.54
C ALA A 213 26.87 -12.71 -1.93
N ASN A 214 27.74 -13.29 -2.76
CA ASN A 214 27.73 -13.01 -4.19
C ASN A 214 26.92 -14.08 -4.89
N ALA A 215 25.90 -13.65 -5.65
CA ALA A 215 25.08 -14.54 -6.46
C ALA A 215 25.37 -14.30 -7.94
N SER A 216 25.72 -15.34 -8.67
CA SER A 216 25.97 -15.28 -10.12
C SER A 216 24.88 -16.04 -10.87
N LEU A 217 24.32 -15.40 -11.89
CA LEU A 217 23.31 -15.97 -12.77
C LEU A 217 24.00 -16.47 -14.06
N TYR A 218 23.75 -17.69 -14.42
CA TYR A 218 24.27 -18.32 -15.63
C TYR A 218 23.14 -18.80 -16.55
N ASP A 219 23.40 -18.79 -17.86
CA ASP A 219 22.64 -19.50 -18.88
C ASP A 219 23.57 -20.57 -19.48
N GLY A 220 23.41 -21.83 -19.08
CA GLY A 220 24.40 -22.87 -19.29
C GLY A 220 25.74 -22.50 -18.61
N GLU A 221 26.83 -22.39 -19.40
CA GLU A 221 28.15 -21.97 -18.90
C GLU A 221 28.38 -20.44 -18.99
N LYS A 222 27.50 -19.72 -19.66
CA LYS A 222 27.62 -18.28 -19.87
C LYS A 222 27.19 -17.50 -18.65
N LEU A 223 28.08 -16.76 -18.01
CA LEU A 223 27.78 -15.81 -16.95
C LEU A 223 26.95 -14.66 -17.52
N LEU A 224 25.72 -14.45 -17.01
CA LEU A 224 24.87 -13.35 -17.38
C LEU A 224 25.06 -12.14 -16.47
N LYS A 225 25.08 -12.35 -15.15
CA LYS A 225 25.22 -11.27 -14.18
C LYS A 225 25.66 -11.77 -12.80
N THR A 226 26.42 -10.95 -12.08
CA THR A 226 26.74 -11.15 -10.67
C THR A 226 26.11 -10.06 -9.82
N PHE A 227 25.58 -10.43 -8.67
CA PHE A 227 24.96 -9.56 -7.67
C PHE A 227 25.70 -9.77 -6.36
N SER A 228 25.90 -8.68 -5.61
CA SER A 228 26.44 -8.68 -4.25
C SER A 228 25.41 -8.10 -3.28
N GLY A 229 25.19 -8.73 -2.14
CA GLY A 229 24.21 -8.28 -1.14
C GLY A 229 24.25 -9.07 0.16
#